data_192b278e8d86273b49d3b9a1adcc70cf
#
_entry.id   192b278e8d86273b49d3b9a1adcc70cf
#
_cell.length_a   1.000
_cell.length_b   1.000
_cell.length_c   1.000
_cell.angle_alpha   90.00
_cell.angle_beta   90.00
_cell.angle_gamma   90.00
#
_symmetry.space_group_name_H-M   'P 1'
#
loop_
_entity.id
_entity.type
_entity.pdbx_description
1 polymer ?
#
loop_
_entity_poly.entity_id
_entity_poly.type
_entity_poly.pdbx_seq_one_letter_code
_entity_poly.pdbx_strand_id
1 'polypeptide(L)'
;LESRVIDTTPDSHNGIRRRRECEQCHFRFSTYERLVISTPMVIKKDNTREEFSREKLLHSIKIACVKRPIPAEEMERLAGEVEANLQKMRKLEVPSRTIGDLVIEGLKKMDPIAYIRYASVYLPLASLEEFRNEIDRLLKGE
;
A
#
# COMPACT_ATOMS: atom_id res chain seq x y z
N LEU A 1 24.51 -24.43 11.47
CA LEU A 1 23.65 -25.53 11.92
C LEU A 1 23.37 -26.44 10.71
N GLU A 2 23.94 -27.61 10.69
CA GLU A 2 23.65 -28.60 9.65
C GLU A 2 22.33 -29.29 9.97
N SER A 3 21.41 -29.26 9.04
CA SER A 3 20.08 -29.85 9.20
C SER A 3 19.58 -30.43 7.88
N ARG A 4 18.85 -31.51 7.94
CA ARG A 4 18.19 -32.11 6.78
C ARG A 4 16.70 -31.80 6.77
N VAL A 5 16.10 -31.69 5.59
CA VAL A 5 14.67 -31.53 5.41
C VAL A 5 14.01 -32.92 5.52
N ILE A 6 13.02 -33.04 6.41
CA ILE A 6 12.25 -34.27 6.60
C ILE A 6 10.97 -34.23 5.77
N ASP A 7 10.32 -33.05 5.71
CA ASP A 7 9.02 -32.86 5.05
C ASP A 7 8.89 -31.45 4.52
N THR A 8 8.14 -31.29 3.43
CA THR A 8 7.87 -30.01 2.77
C THR A 8 6.39 -29.93 2.48
N THR A 9 5.70 -28.93 3.03
CA THR A 9 4.28 -28.68 2.84
C THR A 9 4.01 -27.24 2.43
N PRO A 10 2.96 -26.99 1.62
CA PRO A 10 2.51 -25.61 1.37
C PRO A 10 2.08 -24.95 2.68
N ASP A 11 2.39 -23.65 2.80
CA ASP A 11 1.90 -22.82 3.90
C ASP A 11 0.64 -22.05 3.47
N SER A 12 -0.27 -21.81 4.42
CA SER A 12 -1.52 -21.09 4.19
C SER A 12 -1.37 -19.65 3.67
N HIS A 13 -0.18 -19.10 3.74
CA HIS A 13 0.17 -17.74 3.30
C HIS A 13 1.00 -17.71 2.02
N ASN A 14 0.77 -18.64 1.09
CA ASN A 14 1.48 -18.75 -0.19
C ASN A 14 3.01 -18.96 -0.05
N GLY A 15 3.41 -19.62 1.02
CA GLY A 15 4.80 -19.98 1.28
C GLY A 15 5.02 -21.48 1.31
N ILE A 16 6.21 -21.87 1.75
CA ILE A 16 6.60 -23.26 1.94
C ILE A 16 7.03 -23.43 3.40
N ARG A 17 6.44 -24.43 4.07
CA ARG A 17 6.89 -24.89 5.38
C ARG A 17 7.79 -26.11 5.20
N ARG A 18 9.00 -26.06 5.76
CA ARG A 18 9.91 -27.19 5.78
C ARG A 18 10.10 -27.68 7.22
N ARG A 19 9.83 -28.94 7.47
CA ARG A 19 10.17 -29.60 8.72
C ARG A 19 11.61 -30.12 8.61
N ARG A 20 12.44 -29.75 9.57
CA ARG A 20 13.88 -30.05 9.58
C ARG A 20 14.29 -30.78 10.83
N GLU A 21 15.37 -31.54 10.73
CA GLU A 21 16.01 -32.24 11.85
C GLU A 21 17.49 -31.90 11.86
N CYS A 22 18.00 -31.51 13.01
CA CYS A 22 19.42 -31.27 13.21
C CYS A 22 20.19 -32.60 13.08
N GLU A 23 21.28 -32.61 12.30
CA GLU A 23 22.06 -33.82 12.05
C GLU A 23 22.85 -34.25 13.29
N GLN A 24 23.13 -33.34 14.21
CA GLN A 24 23.92 -33.62 15.41
C GLN A 24 23.08 -34.07 16.60
N CYS A 25 22.01 -33.30 16.93
CA CYS A 25 21.21 -33.55 18.14
C CYS A 25 19.82 -34.08 17.86
N HIS A 26 19.43 -34.27 16.60
CA HIS A 26 18.11 -34.75 16.17
C HIS A 26 16.94 -33.88 16.60
N PHE A 27 17.21 -32.65 17.05
CA PHE A 27 16.16 -31.68 17.36
C PHE A 27 15.38 -31.33 16.10
N ARG A 28 14.05 -31.35 16.20
CA ARG A 28 13.16 -31.07 15.07
C ARG A 28 12.60 -29.67 15.19
N PHE A 29 12.65 -28.92 14.09
CA PHE A 29 12.15 -27.55 13.97
C PHE A 29 11.54 -27.31 12.59
N SER A 30 10.77 -26.24 12.46
CA SER A 30 10.20 -25.85 11.18
C SER A 30 10.81 -24.54 10.72
N THR A 31 11.04 -24.44 9.40
CA THR A 31 11.40 -23.20 8.72
C THR A 31 10.33 -22.83 7.71
N TYR A 32 10.20 -21.55 7.41
CA TYR A 32 9.23 -21.04 6.45
C TYR A 32 9.94 -20.25 5.38
N GLU A 33 9.63 -20.55 4.13
CA GLU A 33 10.01 -19.73 2.99
C GLU A 33 8.77 -18.93 2.57
N ARG A 34 8.94 -17.62 2.45
CA ARG A 34 7.88 -16.73 2.00
C ARG A 34 8.40 -15.87 0.87
N LEU A 35 7.54 -15.61 -0.10
CA LEU A 35 7.84 -14.64 -1.14
C LEU A 35 7.85 -13.24 -0.50
N VAL A 36 9.00 -12.61 -0.50
CA VAL A 36 9.13 -11.20 -0.12
C VAL A 36 8.99 -10.37 -1.40
N ILE A 37 7.82 -9.81 -1.60
CA ILE A 37 7.59 -8.89 -2.70
C ILE A 37 8.05 -7.52 -2.21
N SER A 38 9.15 -7.03 -2.76
CA SER A 38 9.66 -5.71 -2.43
C SER A 38 8.80 -4.62 -3.06
N THR A 39 8.42 -3.63 -2.27
CA THR A 39 7.87 -2.38 -2.77
C THR A 39 9.01 -1.45 -3.20
N PRO A 40 8.74 -0.55 -4.17
CA PRO A 40 9.76 0.40 -4.61
C PRO A 40 10.09 1.42 -3.50
N MET A 41 11.30 1.99 -3.58
CA MET A 41 11.65 3.18 -2.81
C MET A 41 10.82 4.37 -3.32
N VAL A 42 10.41 5.23 -2.41
CA VAL A 42 9.64 6.43 -2.73
C VAL A 42 10.57 7.63 -2.83
N ILE A 43 10.52 8.33 -3.97
CA ILE A 43 11.25 9.59 -4.18
C ILE A 43 10.31 10.74 -3.81
N LYS A 44 10.66 11.47 -2.76
CA LYS A 44 9.91 12.65 -2.31
C LYS A 44 10.13 13.86 -3.21
N LYS A 45 9.31 14.90 -3.03
CA LYS A 45 9.40 16.16 -3.79
C LYS A 45 10.77 16.86 -3.67
N ASP A 46 11.47 16.67 -2.55
CA ASP A 46 12.82 17.18 -2.30
C ASP A 46 13.93 16.26 -2.81
N ASN A 47 13.60 15.25 -3.61
CA ASN A 47 14.48 14.21 -4.14
C ASN A 47 15.10 13.27 -3.08
N THR A 48 14.64 13.31 -1.84
CA THR A 48 15.04 12.31 -0.85
C THR A 48 14.34 10.99 -1.11
N ARG A 49 14.99 9.88 -0.78
CA ARG A 49 14.46 8.53 -0.91
C ARG A 49 14.02 8.01 0.44
N GLU A 50 12.87 7.37 0.47
CA GLU A 50 12.27 6.78 1.64
C GLU A 50 11.70 5.40 1.29
N GLU A 51 11.77 4.46 2.22
CA GLU A 51 11.08 3.19 2.04
C GLU A 51 9.56 3.40 2.03
N PHE A 52 8.86 2.63 1.18
CA PHE A 52 7.41 2.64 1.20
C PHE A 52 6.90 2.18 2.57
N SER A 53 6.02 2.95 3.16
CA SER A 53 5.37 2.63 4.43
C SER A 53 3.86 2.51 4.26
N ARG A 54 3.34 1.30 4.41
CA ARG A 54 1.88 1.05 4.40
C ARG A 54 1.18 1.81 5.52
N GLU A 55 1.82 1.94 6.68
CA GLU A 55 1.26 2.67 7.84
C GLU A 55 1.06 4.16 7.53
N LYS A 56 2.05 4.80 6.90
CA LYS A 56 1.95 6.19 6.46
C LYS A 56 0.86 6.38 5.42
N LEU A 57 0.78 5.46 4.46
CA LEU A 57 -0.26 5.47 3.44
C LEU A 57 -1.66 5.37 4.06
N LEU A 58 -1.87 4.37 4.90
CA LEU A 58 -3.14 4.14 5.59
C LEU A 58 -3.54 5.33 6.46
N HIS A 59 -2.57 5.92 7.16
CA HIS A 59 -2.80 7.11 7.97
C HIS A 59 -3.30 8.30 7.13
N SER A 60 -2.70 8.56 5.98
CA SER A 60 -3.14 9.62 5.06
C SER A 60 -4.56 9.39 4.54
N ILE A 61 -4.90 8.14 4.24
CA ILE A 61 -6.26 7.76 3.81
C ILE A 61 -7.26 7.98 4.97
N LYS A 62 -6.92 7.57 6.17
CA LYS A 62 -7.77 7.75 7.37
C LYS A 62 -8.06 9.23 7.65
N ILE A 63 -7.07 10.10 7.52
CA ILE A 63 -7.25 11.55 7.69
C ILE A 63 -8.28 12.09 6.70
N ALA A 64 -8.20 11.71 5.43
CA ALA A 64 -9.15 12.12 4.41
C ALA A 64 -10.57 11.62 4.68
N CYS A 65 -10.70 10.46 5.32
CA CYS A 65 -11.96 9.79 5.59
C CYS A 65 -12.60 10.13 6.97
N VAL A 66 -11.98 11.02 7.74
CA VAL A 66 -12.48 11.41 9.09
C VAL A 66 -13.93 11.88 9.02
N LYS A 67 -14.76 11.33 9.90
CA LYS A 67 -16.22 11.62 10.00
C LYS A 67 -17.01 11.32 8.73
N ARG A 68 -16.48 10.48 7.86
CA ARG A 68 -17.23 9.94 6.73
C ARG A 68 -17.68 8.50 7.01
N PRO A 69 -18.84 8.07 6.45
CA PRO A 69 -19.36 6.72 6.67
C PRO A 69 -18.61 5.69 5.84
N ILE A 70 -17.30 5.64 6.01
CA ILE A 70 -16.39 4.71 5.31
C ILE A 70 -15.87 3.70 6.32
N PRO A 71 -16.16 2.40 6.15
CA PRO A 71 -15.63 1.36 7.03
C PRO A 71 -14.10 1.29 6.99
N ALA A 72 -13.48 0.94 8.12
CA ALA A 72 -12.04 0.75 8.19
C ALA A 72 -11.52 -0.29 7.17
N GLU A 73 -12.32 -1.32 6.88
CA GLU A 73 -12.01 -2.34 5.88
C GLU A 73 -11.84 -1.76 4.47
N GLU A 74 -12.64 -0.77 4.09
CA GLU A 74 -12.54 -0.10 2.79
C GLU A 74 -11.25 0.73 2.68
N MET A 75 -10.84 1.38 3.77
CA MET A 75 -9.56 2.11 3.83
C MET A 75 -8.38 1.15 3.72
N GLU A 76 -8.44 0.02 4.43
CA GLU A 76 -7.43 -1.05 4.35
C GLU A 76 -7.37 -1.66 2.94
N ARG A 77 -8.51 -1.86 2.32
CA ARG A 77 -8.60 -2.36 0.95
C ARG A 77 -7.93 -1.41 -0.03
N LEU A 78 -8.19 -0.12 0.08
CA LEU A 78 -7.55 0.88 -0.77
C LEU A 78 -6.03 0.89 -0.59
N ALA A 79 -5.55 0.86 0.66
CA ALA A 79 -4.11 0.79 0.94
C ALA A 79 -3.48 -0.46 0.33
N GLY A 80 -4.15 -1.61 0.43
CA GLY A 80 -3.71 -2.87 -0.17
C GLY A 80 -3.68 -2.83 -1.70
N GLU A 81 -4.66 -2.20 -2.34
CA GLU A 81 -4.70 -2.01 -3.79
C GLU A 81 -3.56 -1.11 -4.29
N VAL A 82 -3.28 -0.03 -3.59
CA VAL A 82 -2.15 0.86 -3.91
C VAL A 82 -0.83 0.10 -3.80
N GLU A 83 -0.62 -0.64 -2.72
CA GLU A 83 0.57 -1.45 -2.51
C GLU A 83 0.73 -2.51 -3.62
N ALA A 84 -0.34 -3.22 -3.96
CA ALA A 84 -0.34 -4.21 -5.04
C ALA A 84 0.01 -3.60 -6.40
N ASN A 85 -0.51 -2.40 -6.70
CA ASN A 85 -0.17 -1.69 -7.94
C ASN A 85 1.31 -1.29 -7.98
N LEU A 86 1.87 -0.83 -6.86
CA LEU A 86 3.29 -0.51 -6.76
C LEU A 86 4.17 -1.75 -7.00
N GLN A 87 3.79 -2.87 -6.45
CA GLN A 87 4.49 -4.15 -6.65
C GLN A 87 4.46 -4.60 -8.11
N LYS A 88 3.31 -4.46 -8.78
CA LYS A 88 3.12 -4.80 -10.21
C LYS A 88 3.97 -3.95 -11.15
N MET A 89 4.29 -2.73 -10.77
CA MET A 89 5.14 -1.84 -11.57
C MET A 89 6.57 -2.38 -11.75
N ARG A 90 7.03 -3.22 -10.84
CA ARG A 90 8.39 -3.82 -10.85
C ARG A 90 9.50 -2.79 -10.99
N LYS A 91 9.31 -1.60 -10.42
CA LYS A 91 10.29 -0.53 -10.40
C LYS A 91 11.04 -0.51 -9.08
N LEU A 92 12.31 -0.15 -9.10
CA LEU A 92 13.12 0.05 -7.89
C LEU A 92 12.72 1.32 -7.15
N GLU A 93 12.30 2.34 -7.88
CA GLU A 93 11.95 3.66 -7.37
C GLU A 93 10.71 4.19 -8.06
N VAL A 94 9.85 4.87 -7.30
CA VAL A 94 8.69 5.61 -7.83
C VAL A 94 8.60 6.98 -7.17
N PRO A 95 8.17 8.03 -7.90
CA PRO A 95 7.87 9.31 -7.29
C PRO A 95 6.70 9.20 -6.31
N SER A 96 6.71 9.97 -5.23
CA SER A 96 5.58 10.05 -4.29
C SER A 96 4.27 10.43 -4.97
N ARG A 97 4.36 11.19 -6.07
CA ARG A 97 3.20 11.53 -6.90
C ARG A 97 2.48 10.30 -7.44
N THR A 98 3.18 9.27 -7.84
CA THR A 98 2.58 8.02 -8.31
C THR A 98 1.66 7.40 -7.24
N ILE A 99 2.10 7.41 -5.98
CA ILE A 99 1.30 6.93 -4.87
C ILE A 99 0.07 7.81 -4.66
N GLY A 100 0.24 9.11 -4.68
CA GLY A 100 -0.85 10.07 -4.54
C GLY A 100 -1.89 9.94 -5.66
N ASP A 101 -1.48 9.74 -6.89
CA ASP A 101 -2.39 9.50 -8.02
C ASP A 101 -3.24 8.22 -7.81
N LEU A 102 -2.62 7.15 -7.33
CA LEU A 102 -3.34 5.90 -7.02
C LEU A 102 -4.35 6.08 -5.88
N VAL A 103 -3.99 6.83 -4.84
CA VAL A 103 -4.88 7.14 -3.72
C VAL A 103 -6.07 7.99 -4.19
N ILE A 104 -5.82 9.02 -4.97
CA ILE A 104 -6.85 9.91 -5.53
C ILE A 104 -7.86 9.13 -6.35
N GLU A 105 -7.40 8.27 -7.26
CA GLU A 105 -8.29 7.43 -8.07
C GLU A 105 -9.17 6.52 -7.20
N GLY A 106 -8.62 5.95 -6.15
CA GLY A 106 -9.36 5.12 -5.21
C GLY A 106 -10.38 5.90 -4.38
N LEU A 107 -9.99 7.04 -3.84
CA LEU A 107 -10.88 7.91 -3.04
C LEU A 107 -12.02 8.49 -3.87
N LYS A 108 -11.76 8.84 -5.13
CA LYS A 108 -12.79 9.34 -6.05
C LYS A 108 -13.96 8.35 -6.19
N LYS A 109 -13.66 7.05 -6.20
CA LYS A 109 -14.66 5.99 -6.29
C LYS A 109 -15.35 5.71 -4.95
N MET A 110 -14.68 5.96 -3.83
CA MET A 110 -15.17 5.64 -2.49
C MET A 110 -16.10 6.72 -1.92
N ASP A 111 -15.62 7.97 -1.91
CA ASP A 111 -16.33 9.09 -1.29
C ASP A 111 -15.81 10.41 -1.85
N PRO A 112 -16.69 11.23 -2.47
CA PRO A 112 -16.26 12.49 -3.10
C PRO A 112 -15.75 13.52 -2.09
N ILE A 113 -16.20 13.49 -0.84
CA ILE A 113 -15.72 14.41 0.19
C ILE A 113 -14.32 14.01 0.66
N ALA A 114 -14.07 12.72 0.88
CA ALA A 114 -12.72 12.22 1.18
C ALA A 114 -11.74 12.54 0.05
N TYR A 115 -12.18 12.37 -1.19
CA TYR A 115 -11.41 12.76 -2.37
C TYR A 115 -11.03 14.25 -2.33
N ILE A 116 -11.99 15.17 -2.13
CA ILE A 116 -11.72 16.61 -2.10
C ILE A 116 -10.76 16.99 -0.97
N ARG A 117 -10.89 16.38 0.19
CA ARG A 117 -9.96 16.59 1.31
C ARG A 117 -8.53 16.21 0.97
N TYR A 118 -8.36 15.05 0.37
CA TYR A 118 -7.04 14.59 -0.06
C TYR A 118 -6.50 15.44 -1.20
N ALA A 119 -7.34 15.75 -2.20
CA ALA A 119 -6.99 16.58 -3.33
C ALA A 119 -6.57 17.99 -2.92
N SER A 120 -7.18 18.57 -1.88
CA SER A 120 -6.84 19.90 -1.38
C SER A 120 -5.40 20.03 -0.88
N VAL A 121 -4.84 18.93 -0.40
CA VAL A 121 -3.44 18.87 0.08
C VAL A 121 -2.49 18.39 -1.03
N TYR A 122 -2.96 17.48 -1.85
CA TYR A 122 -2.14 16.78 -2.82
C TYR A 122 -2.05 17.49 -4.18
N LEU A 123 -3.17 18.00 -4.69
CA LEU A 123 -3.20 18.75 -5.94
C LEU A 123 -2.75 20.20 -5.73
N PRO A 124 -2.07 20.81 -6.73
CA PRO A 124 -1.64 22.19 -6.64
C PRO A 124 -2.82 23.16 -6.90
N LEU A 125 -3.83 23.10 -6.03
CA LEU A 125 -4.98 23.99 -6.09
C LEU A 125 -4.59 25.34 -5.46
N ALA A 126 -4.20 26.30 -6.29
CA ALA A 126 -3.65 27.59 -5.85
C ALA A 126 -4.73 28.63 -5.54
N SER A 127 -5.98 28.43 -5.97
CA SER A 127 -7.07 29.39 -5.80
C SER A 127 -8.39 28.71 -5.45
N LEU A 128 -9.30 29.48 -4.86
CA LEU A 128 -10.69 29.03 -4.60
C LEU A 128 -11.44 28.68 -5.89
N GLU A 129 -11.11 29.34 -6.98
CA GLU A 129 -11.70 29.08 -8.29
C GLU A 129 -11.28 27.71 -8.83
N GLU A 130 -10.00 27.33 -8.72
CA GLU A 130 -9.52 25.99 -9.06
C GLU A 130 -10.21 24.93 -8.20
N PHE A 131 -10.36 25.20 -6.91
CA PHE A 131 -11.07 24.33 -5.97
C PHE A 131 -12.54 24.13 -6.37
N ARG A 132 -13.22 25.23 -6.72
CA ARG A 132 -14.59 25.19 -7.22
C ARG A 132 -14.70 24.37 -8.50
N ASN A 133 -13.80 24.59 -9.45
CA ASN A 133 -13.78 23.83 -10.69
C ASN A 133 -13.64 22.32 -10.46
N GLU A 134 -12.82 21.92 -9.48
CA GLU A 134 -12.66 20.51 -9.14
C GLU A 134 -13.94 19.93 -8.51
N ILE A 135 -14.63 20.69 -7.66
CA ILE A 135 -15.93 20.29 -7.10
C ILE A 135 -16.98 20.17 -8.22
N ASP A 136 -17.00 21.10 -9.16
CA ASP A 136 -17.95 21.08 -10.28
C ASP A 136 -17.74 19.85 -11.19
N ARG A 137 -16.48 19.46 -11.41
CA ARG A 137 -16.16 18.20 -12.12
C ARG A 137 -16.72 16.97 -11.40
N LEU A 138 -16.53 16.90 -10.10
CA LEU A 138 -17.08 15.79 -9.30
C LEU A 138 -18.60 15.73 -9.35
N LEU A 139 -19.26 16.88 -9.31
CA LEU A 139 -20.75 16.96 -9.39
C LEU A 139 -21.26 16.51 -10.77
N LYS A 140 -20.47 16.69 -11.81
CA LYS A 140 -20.82 16.25 -13.18
C LYS A 140 -20.46 14.77 -13.44
N GLY A 141 -19.74 14.13 -12.50
CA GLY A 141 -19.29 12.74 -12.67
C GLY A 141 -18.10 12.57 -13.63
N GLU A 142 -17.32 13.62 -13.83
CA GLU A 142 -16.12 13.63 -14.68
C GLU A 142 -14.85 13.22 -13.93
#